data_f74f19f3a1c602f7d59fbae735a48d8b
#
_entry.id   f74f19f3a1c602f7d59fbae735a48d8b
#
_cell.length_a   1.000
_cell.length_b   1.000
_cell.length_c   1.000
_cell.angle_alpha   90.00
_cell.angle_beta   90.00
_cell.angle_gamma   90.00
#
_symmetry.space_group_name_H-M   'P 1'
#
loop_
_entity.id
_entity.type
_entity.pdbx_description
1 polymer ?
#
loop_
_entity_poly.entity_id
_entity_poly.type
_entity_poly.pdbx_seq_one_letter_code
_entity_poly.pdbx_strand_id
1 'polypeptide(L)'
;MSEAETPTEAPTGFDALKGMGTQAEAPVHERKVDAQGRAYATGKRKNAVARVWIKPGKGTITINGRDQEVYFARPVLRMMIAQPMQLTDRAGQFDVIATVEGSGLSGQAGAVRHAISKALTYYEPGLRAVLKPHGLLTRDPRVVERKKYGKAKARRSFQFSKR
;
A
#
# COMPACT_ATOMS: atom_id res chain seq x y z
N MET A 1 -42.64 -61.21 5.85
CA MET A 1 -41.72 -60.25 6.46
C MET A 1 -41.16 -59.48 5.30
N SER A 2 -41.75 -58.31 5.07
CA SER A 2 -41.35 -57.42 3.93
C SER A 2 -40.65 -56.22 4.51
N GLU A 3 -39.35 -56.06 4.17
CA GLU A 3 -38.53 -54.89 4.47
C GLU A 3 -38.93 -53.76 3.57
N ALA A 4 -39.30 -52.63 4.15
CA ALA A 4 -39.65 -51.40 3.43
C ALA A 4 -38.36 -50.66 3.12
N GLU A 5 -38.05 -50.52 1.82
CA GLU A 5 -36.98 -49.64 1.31
C GLU A 5 -37.42 -48.17 1.45
N THR A 6 -36.65 -47.37 2.16
CA THR A 6 -36.82 -45.93 2.24
C THR A 6 -36.20 -45.27 0.97
N PRO A 7 -36.89 -44.37 0.27
CA PRO A 7 -36.35 -43.70 -0.88
C PRO A 7 -35.28 -42.67 -0.43
N THR A 8 -34.07 -42.81 -0.96
CA THR A 8 -32.98 -41.85 -0.85
C THR A 8 -33.36 -40.59 -1.63
N GLU A 9 -33.66 -39.51 -0.93
CA GLU A 9 -33.89 -38.21 -1.55
C GLU A 9 -32.62 -37.73 -2.29
N ALA A 10 -32.77 -37.37 -3.56
CA ALA A 10 -31.71 -36.76 -4.38
C ALA A 10 -31.40 -35.36 -3.82
N PRO A 11 -30.11 -34.98 -3.71
CA PRO A 11 -29.72 -33.66 -3.19
C PRO A 11 -30.26 -32.55 -4.08
N THR A 12 -31.00 -31.62 -3.49
CA THR A 12 -31.52 -30.43 -4.16
C THR A 12 -30.34 -29.56 -4.69
N GLY A 13 -30.48 -29.01 -5.89
CA GLY A 13 -29.43 -28.34 -6.66
C GLY A 13 -28.66 -27.20 -5.94
N PHE A 14 -29.04 -26.84 -4.72
CA PHE A 14 -28.33 -25.87 -3.88
C PHE A 14 -27.13 -26.49 -3.12
N ASP A 15 -27.18 -27.77 -2.79
CA ASP A 15 -26.08 -28.45 -2.11
C ASP A 15 -24.94 -28.82 -3.07
N ALA A 16 -25.23 -28.99 -4.37
CA ALA A 16 -24.21 -29.22 -5.39
C ALA A 16 -23.28 -28.00 -5.61
N LEU A 17 -23.75 -26.79 -5.34
CA LEU A 17 -22.95 -25.56 -5.45
C LEU A 17 -22.00 -25.31 -4.27
N LYS A 18 -22.25 -25.94 -3.14
CA LYS A 18 -21.38 -25.81 -1.93
C LYS A 18 -20.05 -26.53 -2.06
N GLY A 19 -19.95 -27.53 -2.95
CA GLY A 19 -18.72 -28.31 -3.19
C GLY A 19 -17.76 -27.70 -4.20
N MET A 20 -18.14 -26.66 -4.93
CA MET A 20 -17.30 -25.96 -5.92
C MET A 20 -16.58 -24.72 -5.37
N GLY A 21 -16.32 -24.69 -4.07
CA GLY A 21 -15.35 -23.77 -3.48
C GLY A 21 -13.97 -24.15 -4.00
N THR A 22 -13.57 -23.62 -5.16
CA THR A 22 -12.18 -23.59 -5.58
C THR A 22 -11.39 -22.98 -4.44
N GLN A 23 -10.62 -23.79 -3.72
CA GLN A 23 -9.55 -23.32 -2.84
C GLN A 23 -8.58 -22.56 -3.76
N ALA A 24 -8.84 -21.25 -3.92
CA ALA A 24 -7.89 -20.38 -4.55
C ALA A 24 -6.62 -20.45 -3.70
N GLU A 25 -5.62 -21.18 -4.18
CA GLU A 25 -4.29 -21.21 -3.57
C GLU A 25 -3.86 -19.77 -3.33
N ALA A 26 -3.54 -19.45 -2.06
CA ALA A 26 -3.11 -18.11 -1.71
C ALA A 26 -1.90 -17.77 -2.60
N PRO A 27 -1.91 -16.61 -3.32
CA PRO A 27 -0.87 -16.29 -4.26
C PRO A 27 0.49 -16.32 -3.56
N VAL A 28 1.35 -17.25 -3.98
CA VAL A 28 2.71 -17.38 -3.47
C VAL A 28 3.47 -16.14 -3.92
N HIS A 29 3.81 -15.28 -2.96
CA HIS A 29 4.59 -14.10 -3.23
C HIS A 29 6.07 -14.45 -3.19
N GLU A 30 6.71 -14.42 -4.35
CA GLU A 30 8.14 -14.67 -4.48
C GLU A 30 8.98 -13.46 -4.04
N ARG A 31 10.14 -13.75 -3.48
CA ARG A 31 11.14 -12.73 -3.16
C ARG A 31 11.72 -12.15 -4.45
N LYS A 32 11.67 -10.81 -4.58
CA LYS A 32 12.18 -10.08 -5.77
C LYS A 32 13.32 -9.15 -5.35
N VAL A 33 14.53 -9.59 -5.57
CA VAL A 33 15.75 -8.86 -5.20
C VAL A 33 16.66 -8.76 -6.43
N ASP A 34 17.25 -7.59 -6.63
CA ASP A 34 18.22 -7.32 -7.70
C ASP A 34 19.54 -8.07 -7.45
N ALA A 35 20.40 -8.14 -8.48
CA ALA A 35 21.77 -8.70 -8.38
C ALA A 35 22.63 -8.03 -7.30
N GLN A 36 22.28 -6.81 -6.86
CA GLN A 36 22.95 -6.08 -5.78
C GLN A 36 22.31 -6.31 -4.39
N GLY A 37 21.42 -7.29 -4.25
CA GLY A 37 20.75 -7.59 -2.99
C GLY A 37 19.69 -6.56 -2.56
N ARG A 38 19.24 -5.68 -3.48
CA ARG A 38 18.25 -4.64 -3.20
C ARG A 38 16.86 -5.07 -3.67
N ALA A 39 15.84 -4.77 -2.88
CA ALA A 39 14.46 -4.85 -3.34
C ALA A 39 13.98 -3.49 -3.84
N TYR A 40 13.46 -3.45 -5.06
CA TYR A 40 12.94 -2.24 -5.71
C TYR A 40 11.43 -2.20 -5.69
N ALA A 41 10.86 -1.05 -5.36
CA ALA A 41 9.42 -0.81 -5.53
C ALA A 41 9.10 0.65 -5.84
N THR A 42 7.96 0.83 -6.53
CA THR A 42 7.37 2.14 -6.79
C THR A 42 6.16 2.37 -5.90
N GLY A 43 6.08 3.57 -5.30
CA GLY A 43 4.91 4.05 -4.58
C GLY A 43 4.33 5.30 -5.21
N LYS A 44 3.01 5.48 -5.10
CA LYS A 44 2.32 6.64 -5.67
C LYS A 44 1.32 7.20 -4.66
N ARG A 45 1.25 8.52 -4.54
CA ARG A 45 0.20 9.24 -3.80
C ARG A 45 -0.08 10.60 -4.43
N LYS A 46 -1.35 10.92 -4.69
CA LYS A 46 -1.72 12.12 -5.49
C LYS A 46 -0.96 12.08 -6.82
N ASN A 47 -0.16 13.11 -7.11
CA ASN A 47 0.70 13.19 -8.29
C ASN A 47 2.17 12.86 -7.96
N ALA A 48 2.48 12.48 -6.71
CA ALA A 48 3.82 12.07 -6.33
C ALA A 48 4.09 10.62 -6.75
N VAL A 49 5.28 10.40 -7.29
CA VAL A 49 5.84 9.08 -7.60
C VAL A 49 7.14 8.94 -6.83
N ALA A 50 7.28 7.84 -6.10
CA ALA A 50 8.50 7.47 -5.40
C ALA A 50 9.04 6.15 -5.96
N ARG A 51 10.32 6.10 -6.26
CA ARG A 51 11.10 4.90 -6.56
C ARG A 51 11.98 4.62 -5.37
N VAL A 52 11.88 3.45 -4.79
CA VAL A 52 12.60 3.10 -3.57
C VAL A 52 13.35 1.80 -3.76
N TRP A 53 14.60 1.81 -3.32
CA TRP A 53 15.45 0.63 -3.18
C TRP A 53 15.74 0.43 -1.71
N ILE A 54 15.51 -0.76 -1.20
CA ILE A 54 15.88 -1.17 0.16
C ILE A 54 16.97 -2.23 0.10
N LYS A 55 17.94 -2.12 0.97
CA LYS A 55 18.99 -3.10 1.19
C LYS A 55 19.22 -3.28 2.70
N PRO A 56 19.73 -4.42 3.17
CA PRO A 56 20.16 -4.56 4.55
C PRO A 56 21.21 -3.49 4.91
N GLY A 57 21.07 -2.86 6.07
CA GLY A 57 21.95 -1.77 6.45
C GLY A 57 21.71 -1.25 7.86
N LYS A 58 22.09 0.00 8.11
CA LYS A 58 22.07 0.64 9.43
C LYS A 58 20.83 1.50 9.68
N GLY A 59 19.86 1.52 8.76
CA GLY A 59 18.65 2.34 8.88
C GLY A 59 18.76 3.73 8.26
N THR A 60 19.73 3.99 7.41
CA THR A 60 19.91 5.28 6.75
C THR A 60 18.85 5.46 5.66
N ILE A 61 18.18 6.61 5.66
CA ILE A 61 17.16 6.93 4.65
C ILE A 61 17.61 8.16 3.85
N THR A 62 17.96 7.93 2.59
CA THR A 62 18.40 8.98 1.67
C THR A 62 17.33 9.25 0.62
N ILE A 63 16.96 10.52 0.41
CA ILE A 63 15.92 10.96 -0.51
C ILE A 63 16.47 12.00 -1.46
N ASN A 64 16.47 11.71 -2.76
CA ASN A 64 17.05 12.57 -3.79
C ASN A 64 18.49 13.00 -3.45
N GLY A 65 19.32 12.10 -2.89
CA GLY A 65 20.71 12.38 -2.50
C GLY A 65 20.87 13.21 -1.21
N ARG A 66 19.77 13.47 -0.46
CA ARG A 66 19.79 14.21 0.80
C ARG A 66 19.28 13.33 1.93
N ASP A 67 19.73 13.60 3.16
CA ASP A 67 19.18 12.93 4.33
C ASP A 67 17.69 13.22 4.51
N GLN A 68 16.98 12.24 5.05
CA GLN A 68 15.56 12.33 5.36
C GLN A 68 15.21 13.55 6.23
N GLU A 69 16.08 13.90 7.19
CA GLU A 69 15.84 15.03 8.11
C GLU A 69 15.91 16.37 7.41
N VAL A 70 16.83 16.51 6.47
CA VAL A 70 16.98 17.73 5.65
C VAL A 70 15.85 17.84 4.64
N TYR A 71 15.48 16.74 3.99
CA TYR A 71 14.46 16.76 2.94
C TYR A 71 13.05 16.91 3.53
N PHE A 72 12.71 16.13 4.56
CA PHE A 72 11.44 16.20 5.29
C PHE A 72 11.64 16.84 6.67
N ALA A 73 11.77 18.16 6.72
CA ALA A 73 11.98 18.91 7.95
C ALA A 73 10.86 18.69 9.00
N ARG A 74 9.62 18.39 8.57
CA ARG A 74 8.48 18.16 9.47
C ARG A 74 8.54 16.75 10.08
N PRO A 75 8.61 16.62 11.42
CA PRO A 75 8.70 15.32 12.09
C PRO A 75 7.57 14.36 11.73
N VAL A 76 6.34 14.87 11.58
CA VAL A 76 5.15 14.07 11.22
C VAL A 76 5.34 13.33 9.89
N LEU A 77 6.03 13.93 8.90
CA LEU A 77 6.29 13.27 7.62
C LEU A 77 7.32 12.16 7.77
N ARG A 78 8.33 12.35 8.64
CA ARG A 78 9.33 11.32 8.96
C ARG A 78 8.70 10.14 9.70
N MET A 79 7.83 10.40 10.68
CA MET A 79 7.06 9.35 11.36
C MET A 79 6.21 8.53 10.37
N MET A 80 5.56 9.22 9.42
CA MET A 80 4.77 8.54 8.38
C MET A 80 5.64 7.59 7.52
N ILE A 81 6.86 7.99 7.18
CA ILE A 81 7.79 7.19 6.38
C ILE A 81 8.33 5.99 7.19
N ALA A 82 8.57 6.17 8.49
CA ALA A 82 9.06 5.12 9.38
C ALA A 82 7.99 4.06 9.72
N GLN A 83 6.70 4.40 9.61
CA GLN A 83 5.58 3.54 10.00
C GLN A 83 5.67 2.09 9.48
N PRO A 84 5.96 1.80 8.20
CA PRO A 84 6.04 0.43 7.70
C PRO A 84 7.13 -0.39 8.39
N MET A 85 8.29 0.23 8.68
CA MET A 85 9.42 -0.44 9.33
C MET A 85 9.15 -0.70 10.82
N GLN A 86 8.45 0.23 11.49
CA GLN A 86 8.05 0.07 12.89
C GLN A 86 7.03 -1.06 13.05
N LEU A 87 6.02 -1.13 12.17
CA LEU A 87 4.99 -2.18 12.22
C LEU A 87 5.53 -3.59 11.91
N THR A 88 6.67 -3.68 11.25
CA THR A 88 7.30 -4.95 10.91
C THR A 88 8.48 -5.30 11.81
N ASP A 89 8.75 -4.49 12.85
CA ASP A 89 9.91 -4.61 13.75
C ASP A 89 11.25 -4.66 13.01
N ARG A 90 11.34 -3.95 11.88
CA ARG A 90 12.54 -3.87 11.02
C ARG A 90 13.18 -2.48 11.06
N ALA A 91 12.88 -1.68 12.07
CA ALA A 91 13.52 -0.37 12.26
C ALA A 91 15.04 -0.51 12.42
N GLY A 92 15.79 0.28 11.65
CA GLY A 92 17.26 0.25 11.72
C GLY A 92 17.95 -0.93 11.02
N GLN A 93 17.20 -1.85 10.38
CA GLN A 93 17.79 -3.01 9.70
C GLN A 93 17.96 -2.82 8.19
N PHE A 94 17.35 -1.79 7.62
CA PHE A 94 17.39 -1.54 6.19
C PHE A 94 17.81 -0.10 5.88
N ASP A 95 18.72 0.04 4.94
CA ASP A 95 19.01 1.31 4.28
C ASP A 95 18.01 1.53 3.13
N VAL A 96 17.50 2.75 3.03
CA VAL A 96 16.53 3.17 2.02
C VAL A 96 17.09 4.25 1.14
N ILE A 97 17.13 3.99 -0.16
CA ILE A 97 17.45 5.00 -1.17
C ILE A 97 16.16 5.29 -1.93
N ALA A 98 15.74 6.55 -1.93
CA ALA A 98 14.50 6.97 -2.59
C ALA A 98 14.74 8.10 -3.59
N THR A 99 14.15 7.97 -4.78
CA THR A 99 14.00 9.08 -5.73
C THR A 99 12.52 9.44 -5.78
N VAL A 100 12.21 10.73 -5.59
CA VAL A 100 10.83 11.20 -5.45
C VAL A 100 10.59 12.41 -6.34
N GLU A 101 9.48 12.39 -7.06
CA GLU A 101 9.06 13.45 -7.98
C GLU A 101 7.58 13.79 -7.82
N GLY A 102 7.21 14.99 -8.22
CA GLY A 102 5.81 15.46 -8.29
C GLY A 102 5.17 15.78 -6.94
N SER A 103 4.01 16.45 -7.01
CA SER A 103 3.23 16.87 -5.83
C SER A 103 4.06 17.71 -4.84
N GLY A 104 3.60 17.80 -3.58
CA GLY A 104 4.33 18.45 -2.48
C GLY A 104 4.81 17.45 -1.44
N LEU A 105 5.60 17.89 -0.46
CA LEU A 105 6.26 17.05 0.55
C LEU A 105 5.33 16.04 1.23
N SER A 106 4.07 16.43 1.53
CA SER A 106 3.08 15.51 2.13
C SER A 106 2.66 14.38 1.18
N GLY A 107 2.53 14.66 -0.12
CA GLY A 107 2.25 13.63 -1.13
C GLY A 107 3.45 12.71 -1.32
N GLN A 108 4.64 13.29 -1.37
CA GLN A 108 5.90 12.58 -1.51
C GLN A 108 6.17 11.63 -0.34
N ALA A 109 5.99 12.08 0.91
CA ALA A 109 6.12 11.23 2.09
C ALA A 109 5.17 10.02 2.04
N GLY A 110 3.91 10.24 1.63
CA GLY A 110 2.96 9.14 1.44
C GLY A 110 3.32 8.19 0.30
N ALA A 111 3.93 8.70 -0.78
CA ALA A 111 4.42 7.87 -1.88
C ALA A 111 5.62 7.01 -1.44
N VAL A 112 6.56 7.61 -0.68
CA VAL A 112 7.71 6.89 -0.10
C VAL A 112 7.24 5.80 0.86
N ARG A 113 6.31 6.10 1.78
CA ARG A 113 5.70 5.12 2.68
C ARG A 113 5.14 3.92 1.93
N HIS A 114 4.34 4.17 0.88
CA HIS A 114 3.76 3.12 0.06
C HIS A 114 4.84 2.31 -0.67
N ALA A 115 5.90 2.96 -1.19
CA ALA A 115 7.00 2.29 -1.86
C ALA A 115 7.80 1.39 -0.90
N ILE A 116 8.14 1.88 0.30
CA ILE A 116 8.83 1.11 1.34
C ILE A 116 8.01 -0.14 1.71
N SER A 117 6.70 0.01 1.95
CA SER A 117 5.83 -1.12 2.28
C SER A 117 5.84 -2.20 1.19
N LYS A 118 5.80 -1.81 -0.08
CA LYS A 118 5.91 -2.75 -1.20
C LYS A 118 7.29 -3.38 -1.31
N ALA A 119 8.35 -2.61 -1.12
CA ALA A 119 9.71 -3.11 -1.19
C ALA A 119 10.01 -4.12 -0.07
N LEU A 120 9.49 -3.88 1.15
CA LEU A 120 9.55 -4.84 2.25
C LEU A 120 8.87 -6.17 1.88
N THR A 121 7.69 -6.15 1.25
CA THR A 121 7.03 -7.38 0.80
C THR A 121 7.74 -8.11 -0.33
N TYR A 122 8.54 -7.40 -1.13
CA TYR A 122 9.40 -8.03 -2.16
C TYR A 122 10.67 -8.62 -1.56
N TYR A 123 11.17 -8.04 -0.48
CA TYR A 123 12.32 -8.57 0.24
C TYR A 123 11.95 -9.75 1.12
N GLU A 124 10.90 -9.62 1.94
CA GLU A 124 10.34 -10.65 2.82
C GLU A 124 8.83 -10.80 2.57
N PRO A 125 8.38 -11.80 1.79
CA PRO A 125 6.95 -11.98 1.46
C PRO A 125 6.04 -12.17 2.68
N GLY A 126 6.55 -12.75 3.77
CA GLY A 126 5.79 -12.95 5.02
C GLY A 126 5.29 -11.65 5.67
N LEU A 127 5.99 -10.53 5.47
CA LEU A 127 5.59 -9.23 6.01
C LEU A 127 4.29 -8.68 5.39
N ARG A 128 3.85 -9.26 4.27
CA ARG A 128 2.61 -8.86 3.62
C ARG A 128 1.38 -9.05 4.53
N ALA A 129 1.35 -10.11 5.34
CA ALA A 129 0.27 -10.38 6.28
C ALA A 129 0.10 -9.25 7.30
N VAL A 130 1.21 -8.65 7.75
CA VAL A 130 1.23 -7.53 8.70
C VAL A 130 0.88 -6.22 8.02
N LEU A 131 1.44 -5.93 6.84
CA LEU A 131 1.30 -4.63 6.17
C LEU A 131 -0.05 -4.42 5.48
N LYS A 132 -0.72 -5.50 5.03
CA LYS A 132 -1.99 -5.41 4.30
C LYS A 132 -3.17 -4.91 5.16
N PRO A 133 -3.39 -5.38 6.40
CA PRO A 133 -4.45 -4.88 7.28
C PRO A 133 -4.34 -3.39 7.58
N HIS A 134 -3.12 -2.86 7.71
CA HIS A 134 -2.86 -1.44 7.95
C HIS A 134 -3.02 -0.54 6.71
N GLY A 135 -3.44 -1.10 5.56
CA GLY A 135 -3.68 -0.35 4.33
C GLY A 135 -2.42 0.22 3.67
N LEU A 136 -1.22 -0.24 4.07
CA LEU A 136 0.06 0.31 3.60
C LEU A 136 0.42 -0.16 2.18
N LEU A 137 -0.17 -1.26 1.71
CA LEU A 137 0.06 -1.81 0.37
C LEU A 137 -0.93 -1.26 -0.67
N THR A 138 -1.98 -0.57 -0.22
CA THR A 138 -3.02 -0.01 -1.10
C THR A 138 -2.68 1.44 -1.44
N ARG A 139 -2.80 1.80 -2.73
CA ARG A 139 -2.66 3.20 -3.15
C ARG A 139 -3.85 4.01 -2.67
N ASP A 140 -3.62 5.16 -2.05
CA ASP A 140 -4.66 6.15 -1.72
C ASP A 140 -5.11 6.84 -3.03
N PRO A 141 -6.37 6.64 -3.50
CA PRO A 141 -6.86 7.20 -4.76
C PRO A 141 -7.22 8.69 -4.66
N ARG A 142 -7.28 9.26 -3.44
CA ARG A 142 -7.70 10.65 -3.23
C ARG A 142 -6.77 11.62 -3.92
N VAL A 143 -7.33 12.42 -4.83
CA VAL A 143 -6.66 13.53 -5.52
C VAL A 143 -7.41 14.83 -5.27
N VAL A 144 -6.79 15.96 -5.59
CA VAL A 144 -7.43 17.27 -5.48
C VAL A 144 -8.60 17.34 -6.47
N GLU A 145 -9.79 17.66 -5.97
CA GLU A 145 -10.99 17.79 -6.79
C GLU A 145 -10.89 19.04 -7.67
N ARG A 146 -11.25 18.90 -8.94
CA ARG A 146 -11.22 19.97 -9.93
C ARG A 146 -12.20 21.10 -9.56
N LYS A 147 -11.80 22.35 -9.75
CA LYS A 147 -12.71 23.50 -9.72
C LYS A 147 -13.85 23.29 -10.70
N LYS A 148 -15.08 23.58 -10.29
CA LYS A 148 -16.28 23.44 -11.11
C LYS A 148 -16.78 24.77 -11.66
N TYR A 149 -17.45 24.71 -12.79
CA TYR A 149 -18.14 25.87 -13.35
C TYR A 149 -19.17 26.43 -12.36
N GLY A 150 -19.33 27.76 -12.29
CA GLY A 150 -20.28 28.38 -11.35
C GLY A 150 -19.93 28.29 -9.86
N LYS A 151 -18.75 27.78 -9.50
CA LYS A 151 -18.25 27.67 -8.13
C LYS A 151 -16.96 28.46 -7.95
N ALA A 152 -16.72 28.99 -6.74
CA ALA A 152 -15.48 29.67 -6.41
C ALA A 152 -14.27 28.69 -6.34
N LYS A 153 -14.51 27.45 -5.82
CA LYS A 153 -13.57 26.32 -5.77
C LYS A 153 -14.30 25.04 -6.18
N ALA A 154 -13.72 23.87 -5.88
CA ALA A 154 -14.34 22.58 -6.21
C ALA A 154 -15.78 22.44 -5.65
N ARG A 155 -15.99 22.87 -4.40
CA ARG A 155 -17.28 22.77 -3.70
C ARG A 155 -17.80 24.11 -3.17
N ARG A 156 -16.93 25.12 -2.97
CA ARG A 156 -17.32 26.42 -2.46
C ARG A 156 -18.15 27.18 -3.50
N SER A 157 -19.37 27.57 -3.13
CA SER A 157 -20.24 28.45 -3.91
C SER A 157 -19.89 29.90 -3.70
N PHE A 158 -20.28 30.77 -4.63
CA PHE A 158 -20.26 32.20 -4.42
C PHE A 158 -21.31 32.58 -3.39
N GLN A 159 -21.07 33.68 -2.69
CA GLN A 159 -22.04 34.20 -1.73
C GLN A 159 -23.26 34.72 -2.50
N PHE A 160 -24.46 34.38 -2.02
CA PHE A 160 -25.70 34.94 -2.53
C PHE A 160 -25.86 36.36 -2.03
N SER A 161 -26.07 37.32 -2.94
CA SER A 161 -26.37 38.71 -2.60
C SER A 161 -27.89 38.94 -2.74
N LYS A 162 -28.53 39.33 -1.64
CA LYS A 162 -29.91 39.82 -1.65
C LYS A 162 -29.89 41.29 -2.06
N ARG A 163 -29.98 41.63 -3.30
CA ARG A 163 -30.30 42.94 -3.82
C ARG A 163 -31.33 42.85 -4.90
#